data_8420c6c4ba25548ea86a33886641b7a9
#
_entry.id   8420c6c4ba25548ea86a33886641b7a9
#
_cell.length_a   1.000
_cell.length_b   1.000
_cell.length_c   1.000
_cell.angle_alpha   90.00
_cell.angle_beta   90.00
_cell.angle_gamma   90.00
#
_symmetry.space_group_name_H-M   'P 1'
#
loop_
_entity.id
_entity.type
_entity.pdbx_description
1 polymer ?
#
loop_
_entity_poly.entity_id
_entity_poly.type
_entity_poly.pdbx_seq_one_letter_code
_entity_poly.pdbx_strand_id
1 'polypeptide(L)'
;MSNKQVEMSPIEDVVAAIARGEMIVMVDDEDRENEGDLIMAAQFATAEKIAFIVRHTSGVVVAPLSGERCDDLRLPLMVDNNTESHRTAFTISVDLLEGTSTG
;
A
#
# COMPACT_ATOMS: atom_id res chain seq x y z
N MET A 1 -23.46 14.24 18.94
CA MET A 1 -22.54 13.46 18.09
C MET A 1 -22.68 11.97 18.43
N SER A 2 -23.02 11.17 17.46
CA SER A 2 -23.11 9.74 17.69
C SER A 2 -21.72 9.11 17.66
N ASN A 3 -21.31 8.51 18.78
CA ASN A 3 -20.14 7.66 18.81
C ASN A 3 -20.46 6.34 18.13
N LYS A 4 -20.47 6.34 16.80
CA LYS A 4 -20.57 5.08 16.08
C LYS A 4 -19.23 4.38 16.16
N GLN A 5 -19.17 3.28 16.91
CA GLN A 5 -18.05 2.38 16.81
C GLN A 5 -17.96 1.84 15.40
N VAL A 6 -16.77 1.97 14.79
CA VAL A 6 -16.51 1.33 13.50
C VAL A 6 -16.45 -0.17 13.74
N GLU A 7 -17.36 -0.90 13.11
CA GLU A 7 -17.38 -2.35 13.17
C GLU A 7 -16.37 -2.93 12.19
N MET A 8 -15.46 -3.79 12.69
CA MET A 8 -14.48 -4.47 11.84
C MET A 8 -15.12 -5.64 11.14
N SER A 9 -14.79 -5.79 9.86
CA SER A 9 -15.25 -6.94 9.07
C SER A 9 -14.58 -8.24 9.54
N PRO A 10 -15.26 -9.39 9.48
CA PRO A 10 -14.63 -10.68 9.72
C PRO A 10 -13.45 -10.89 8.76
N ILE A 11 -12.36 -11.49 9.24
CA ILE A 11 -11.16 -11.69 8.43
C ILE A 11 -11.42 -12.54 7.18
N GLU A 12 -12.31 -13.52 7.28
CA GLU A 12 -12.67 -14.39 6.16
C GLU A 12 -13.29 -13.59 5.01
N ASP A 13 -14.13 -12.61 5.34
CA ASP A 13 -14.75 -11.73 4.35
C ASP A 13 -13.74 -10.82 3.68
N VAL A 14 -12.77 -10.32 4.45
CA VAL A 14 -11.68 -9.47 3.94
C VAL A 14 -10.79 -10.25 2.97
N VAL A 15 -10.39 -11.46 3.34
CA VAL A 15 -9.58 -12.33 2.48
C VAL A 15 -10.32 -12.65 1.18
N ALA A 16 -11.61 -12.97 1.27
CA ALA A 16 -12.44 -13.22 0.10
C ALA A 16 -12.57 -11.99 -0.81
N ALA A 17 -12.70 -10.81 -0.22
CA ALA A 17 -12.76 -9.55 -0.97
C ALA A 17 -11.47 -9.30 -1.75
N ILE A 18 -10.31 -9.47 -1.13
CA ILE A 18 -9.01 -9.32 -1.80
C ILE A 18 -8.89 -10.32 -2.95
N ALA A 19 -9.32 -11.57 -2.74
CA ALA A 19 -9.30 -12.60 -3.78
C ALA A 19 -10.18 -12.27 -4.99
N ARG A 20 -11.24 -11.48 -4.79
CA ARG A 20 -12.10 -11.01 -5.86
C ARG A 20 -11.58 -9.75 -6.58
N GLY A 21 -10.47 -9.19 -6.11
CA GLY A 21 -9.92 -7.95 -6.67
C GLY A 21 -10.48 -6.67 -6.07
N GLU A 22 -11.18 -6.78 -4.94
CA GLU A 22 -11.73 -5.61 -4.24
C GLU A 22 -10.67 -4.96 -3.36
N MET A 23 -10.85 -3.68 -3.10
CA MET A 23 -10.02 -2.94 -2.16
C MET A 23 -10.57 -3.10 -0.74
N ILE A 24 -9.66 -3.13 0.23
CA ILE A 24 -10.00 -3.12 1.64
C ILE A 24 -9.31 -1.95 2.33
N VAL A 25 -9.83 -1.55 3.48
CA VAL A 25 -9.14 -0.60 4.36
C VAL A 25 -8.58 -1.38 5.53
N MET A 26 -7.27 -1.30 5.71
CA MET A 26 -6.58 -1.89 6.86
C MET A 26 -6.18 -0.78 7.81
N VAL A 27 -6.48 -0.96 9.09
CA VAL A 27 -6.10 0.00 10.13
C VAL A 27 -5.14 -0.68 11.10
N ASP A 28 -4.26 0.11 11.67
CA ASP A 28 -3.34 -0.36 12.71
C ASP A 28 -3.71 0.23 14.07
N ASP A 29 -2.97 -0.15 15.12
CA ASP A 29 -3.21 0.29 16.48
C ASP A 29 -3.02 1.81 16.62
N GLU A 30 -3.80 2.41 17.49
CA GLU A 30 -3.67 3.82 17.88
C GLU A 30 -2.27 4.13 18.42
N ASP A 31 -1.65 3.14 19.09
CA ASP A 31 -0.31 3.27 19.66
C ASP A 31 0.81 3.17 18.63
N ARG A 32 0.51 2.77 17.39
CA ARG A 32 1.47 2.69 16.31
C ARG A 32 1.32 3.92 15.39
N GLU A 33 0.85 3.75 14.17
CA GLU A 33 0.67 4.87 13.24
C GLU A 33 -0.74 5.48 13.32
N ASN A 34 -1.71 4.69 13.78
CA ASN A 34 -3.12 5.07 13.84
C ASN A 34 -3.63 5.60 12.49
N GLU A 35 -3.28 4.88 11.45
CA GLU A 35 -3.61 5.24 10.06
C GLU A 35 -4.38 4.11 9.40
N GLY A 36 -5.14 4.46 8.37
CA GLY A 36 -5.81 3.51 7.49
C GLY A 36 -5.10 3.46 6.15
N ASP A 37 -4.89 2.24 5.64
CA ASP A 37 -4.30 2.01 4.34
C ASP A 37 -5.32 1.38 3.41
N LEU A 38 -5.35 1.83 2.16
CA LEU A 38 -6.15 1.23 1.12
C LEU A 38 -5.30 0.15 0.44
N ILE A 39 -5.77 -1.09 0.47
CA ILE A 39 -5.00 -2.27 0.05
C ILE A 39 -5.79 -3.08 -0.97
N MET A 40 -5.10 -3.59 -1.98
CA MET A 40 -5.64 -4.52 -2.94
C MET A 40 -4.54 -5.47 -3.43
N ALA A 41 -4.92 -6.60 -4.01
CA ALA A 41 -3.96 -7.49 -4.65
C ALA A 41 -3.41 -6.83 -5.93
N ALA A 42 -2.09 -6.80 -6.06
CA ALA A 42 -1.42 -6.13 -7.19
C ALA A 42 -1.83 -6.72 -8.54
N GLN A 43 -2.09 -8.03 -8.61
CA GLN A 43 -2.51 -8.68 -9.85
C GLN A 43 -3.84 -8.14 -10.43
N PHE A 44 -4.66 -7.51 -9.60
CA PHE A 44 -5.93 -6.92 -10.02
C PHE A 44 -5.86 -5.41 -10.21
N ALA A 45 -4.67 -4.81 -10.09
CA ALA A 45 -4.49 -3.37 -10.26
C ALA A 45 -4.76 -2.97 -11.70
N THR A 46 -5.61 -1.97 -11.86
CA THR A 46 -5.91 -1.34 -13.16
C THR A 46 -5.66 0.16 -13.05
N ALA A 47 -5.59 0.84 -14.18
CA ALA A 47 -5.44 2.30 -14.20
C ALA A 47 -6.57 2.99 -13.40
N GLU A 48 -7.81 2.52 -13.55
CA GLU A 48 -8.96 3.08 -12.83
C GLU A 48 -8.85 2.87 -11.32
N LYS A 49 -8.42 1.69 -10.88
CA LYS A 49 -8.26 1.37 -9.45
C LYS A 49 -7.14 2.18 -8.83
N ILE A 50 -6.01 2.31 -9.49
CA ILE A 50 -4.91 3.15 -9.01
C ILE A 50 -5.32 4.62 -8.98
N ALA A 51 -6.03 5.10 -10.00
CA ALA A 51 -6.57 6.47 -10.01
C ALA A 51 -7.52 6.71 -8.82
N PHE A 52 -8.34 5.73 -8.46
CA PHE A 52 -9.20 5.81 -7.29
C PHE A 52 -8.37 5.97 -6.01
N ILE A 53 -7.33 5.14 -5.85
CA ILE A 53 -6.43 5.21 -4.69
C ILE A 53 -5.79 6.58 -4.60
N VAL A 54 -5.22 7.09 -5.68
CA VAL A 54 -4.54 8.39 -5.72
C VAL A 54 -5.50 9.54 -5.41
N ARG A 55 -6.74 9.46 -5.90
CA ARG A 55 -7.74 10.51 -5.70
C ARG A 55 -8.25 10.58 -4.27
N HIS A 56 -8.43 9.42 -3.62
CA HIS A 56 -9.17 9.34 -2.36
C HIS A 56 -8.27 9.10 -1.14
N THR A 57 -6.97 8.96 -1.34
CA THR A 57 -6.00 8.79 -0.24
C THR A 57 -4.86 9.80 -0.35
N SER A 58 -4.02 9.82 0.65
CA SER A 58 -2.78 10.59 0.66
C SER A 58 -1.59 9.63 0.83
N GLY A 59 -0.38 10.14 0.73
CA GLY A 59 0.83 9.34 0.87
C GLY A 59 1.31 8.80 -0.47
N VAL A 60 1.93 7.63 -0.44
CA VAL A 60 2.56 7.03 -1.61
C VAL A 60 1.96 5.67 -1.93
N VAL A 61 1.96 5.32 -3.22
CA VAL A 61 1.60 3.98 -3.67
C VAL A 61 2.82 3.08 -3.49
N VAL A 62 2.66 1.99 -2.75
CA VAL A 62 3.75 1.06 -2.47
C VAL A 62 3.35 -0.36 -2.86
N ALA A 63 4.32 -1.16 -3.27
CA ALA A 63 4.16 -2.58 -3.53
C ALA A 63 5.15 -3.35 -2.67
N PRO A 64 4.70 -4.08 -1.64
CA PRO A 64 5.59 -4.94 -0.87
C PRO A 64 6.18 -6.04 -1.74
N LEU A 65 7.50 -6.15 -1.72
CA LEU A 65 8.26 -7.13 -2.49
C LEU A 65 9.22 -7.88 -1.56
N SER A 66 9.54 -9.12 -1.92
CA SER A 66 10.62 -9.86 -1.23
C SER A 66 11.96 -9.20 -1.53
N GLY A 67 12.94 -9.38 -0.61
CA GLY A 67 14.29 -8.90 -0.83
C GLY A 67 14.92 -9.49 -2.10
N GLU A 68 14.66 -10.78 -2.35
CA GLU A 68 15.12 -11.46 -3.57
C GLU A 68 14.58 -10.79 -4.83
N ARG A 69 13.28 -10.45 -4.84
CA ARG A 69 12.69 -9.76 -5.99
C ARG A 69 13.24 -8.36 -6.17
N CYS A 70 13.51 -7.66 -5.08
CA CYS A 70 14.17 -6.35 -5.14
C CYS A 70 15.56 -6.46 -5.75
N ASP A 71 16.33 -7.48 -5.39
CA ASP A 71 17.65 -7.72 -5.97
C ASP A 71 17.57 -8.02 -7.47
N ASP A 72 16.63 -8.87 -7.88
CA ASP A 72 16.40 -9.20 -9.30
C ASP A 72 16.09 -7.93 -10.11
N LEU A 73 15.31 -7.04 -9.54
CA LEU A 73 14.91 -5.79 -10.19
C LEU A 73 15.92 -4.66 -10.00
N ARG A 74 17.00 -4.92 -9.26
CA ARG A 74 18.04 -3.92 -8.92
C ARG A 74 17.47 -2.70 -8.22
N LEU A 75 16.65 -2.95 -7.20
CA LEU A 75 16.05 -1.90 -6.37
C LEU A 75 16.78 -1.82 -5.03
N PRO A 76 17.78 -0.95 -4.88
CA PRO A 76 18.47 -0.77 -3.61
C PRO A 76 17.59 0.00 -2.62
N LEU A 77 17.98 -0.03 -1.35
CA LEU A 77 17.33 0.80 -0.34
C LEU A 77 17.50 2.28 -0.67
N MET A 78 16.46 3.05 -0.38
CA MET A 78 16.45 4.50 -0.59
C MET A 78 17.52 5.19 0.26
N VAL A 79 17.73 4.71 1.50
CA VAL A 79 18.73 5.24 2.42
C VAL A 79 19.48 4.10 3.10
N ASP A 80 20.80 4.27 3.30
CA ASP A 80 21.62 3.29 4.01
C ASP A 80 21.39 3.36 5.52
N ASN A 81 21.19 4.56 6.06
CA ASN A 81 20.94 4.79 7.47
C ASN A 81 19.50 5.24 7.67
N ASN A 82 18.65 4.28 8.02
CA ASN A 82 17.21 4.53 8.18
C ASN A 82 16.93 5.18 9.55
N THR A 83 16.51 6.44 9.52
CA THR A 83 16.18 7.24 10.71
C THR A 83 14.67 7.28 10.99
N GLU A 84 13.87 6.63 10.16
CA GLU A 84 12.43 6.55 10.37
C GLU A 84 12.12 5.74 11.63
N SER A 85 11.12 6.19 12.42
CA SER A 85 10.84 5.64 13.76
C SER A 85 10.45 4.16 13.75
N HIS A 86 9.77 3.71 12.70
CA HIS A 86 9.37 2.31 12.54
C HIS A 86 10.33 1.50 11.65
N ARG A 87 11.38 2.14 11.16
CA ARG A 87 12.43 1.55 10.31
C ARG A 87 11.89 0.85 9.07
N THR A 88 10.88 1.41 8.45
CA THR A 88 10.30 0.88 7.21
C THR A 88 11.36 0.87 6.10
N ALA A 89 11.59 -0.30 5.51
CA ALA A 89 12.62 -0.49 4.49
C ALA A 89 12.06 -0.14 3.11
N PHE A 90 12.13 1.14 2.73
CA PHE A 90 11.78 1.57 1.38
C PHE A 90 12.96 1.41 0.44
N THR A 91 12.67 0.96 -0.78
CA THR A 91 13.63 1.03 -1.89
C THR A 91 13.60 2.42 -2.51
N ILE A 92 14.50 2.68 -3.47
CA ILE A 92 14.33 3.84 -4.34
C ILE A 92 12.97 3.78 -5.00
N SER A 93 12.40 4.94 -5.33
CA SER A 93 11.14 5.03 -6.07
C SER A 93 11.39 4.75 -7.55
N VAL A 94 10.40 4.16 -8.20
CA VAL A 94 10.47 3.83 -9.63
C VAL A 94 9.17 4.20 -10.32
N ASP A 95 9.24 4.33 -11.63
CA ASP A 95 8.07 4.52 -12.46
C ASP A 95 8.23 3.71 -13.75
N LEU A 96 7.16 3.60 -14.51
CA LEU A 96 7.19 2.93 -15.80
C LEU A 96 8.06 3.71 -16.79
N LEU A 97 8.92 3.02 -17.54
CA LEU A 97 9.80 3.67 -18.51
C LEU A 97 9.04 4.30 -19.68
N GLU A 98 8.02 3.58 -20.17
CA GLU A 98 7.20 4.02 -21.30
C GLU A 98 5.74 4.15 -20.89
N GLY A 99 5.05 5.15 -21.42
CA GLY A 99 3.63 5.36 -21.17
C GLY A 99 3.32 6.21 -19.97
N THR A 100 4.32 6.80 -19.33
CA THR A 100 4.09 7.76 -18.25
C THR A 100 3.73 9.14 -18.81
N SER A 101 2.89 9.87 -18.09
CA SER A 101 2.51 11.22 -18.48
C SER A 101 3.48 12.28 -17.95
N THR A 102 4.03 12.06 -16.77
CA THR A 102 4.89 13.04 -16.10
C THR A 102 6.20 12.47 -15.56
N GLY A 103 6.32 11.19 -15.48
CA GLY A 103 7.58 10.51 -15.09
C GLY A 103 8.17 10.88 -13.75
#